data_de6c669335c0b7288ddeca9d61251959
#
_entry.id   de6c669335c0b7288ddeca9d61251959
#
_cell.length_a   1.000
_cell.length_b   1.000
_cell.length_c   1.000
_cell.angle_alpha   90.00
_cell.angle_beta   90.00
_cell.angle_gamma   90.00
#
_symmetry.space_group_name_H-M   'P 1'
#
loop_
_entity.id
_entity.type
_entity.pdbx_description
1 polymer ?
#
loop_
_entity_poly.entity_id
_entity_poly.type
_entity_poly.pdbx_seq_one_letter_code
_entity_poly.pdbx_strand_id
1 'polypeptide(L)'
;PSRRIRWALSRAARRGVDVRLLLCGMTIDHPPVRYAGQRYYTRLLKAGVKIYEYQPRFTHLKTALVDDWVSLGSCNFDHWTLHWNLEANQQAVDSELAAAVADSFENDFEQSHLWTLDEWKELPRSHRFKIRFWGQINRWVMWVFGIPR
;
A
#
# COMPACT_ATOMS: atom_id res chain seq x y z
N PRO A 1 -4.68 1.42 3.19
CA PRO A 1 -4.54 0.93 4.58
C PRO A 1 -5.27 1.80 5.59
N SER A 2 -5.62 1.25 6.78
CA SER A 2 -6.25 1.97 7.87
C SER A 2 -5.34 3.10 8.41
N ARG A 3 -5.93 4.04 9.17
CA ARG A 3 -5.16 5.12 9.79
C ARG A 3 -4.07 4.59 10.74
N ARG A 4 -4.40 3.53 11.48
CA ARG A 4 -3.45 2.88 12.43
C ARG A 4 -2.26 2.29 11.70
N ILE A 5 -2.48 1.55 10.62
CA ILE A 5 -1.41 0.96 9.80
C ILE A 5 -0.53 2.07 9.21
N ARG A 6 -1.11 3.09 8.56
CA ARG A 6 -0.33 4.20 7.99
C ARG A 6 0.50 4.93 9.05
N TRP A 7 -0.05 5.12 10.25
CA TRP A 7 0.67 5.73 11.36
C TRP A 7 1.84 4.85 11.82
N ALA A 8 1.63 3.54 11.97
CA ALA A 8 2.66 2.59 12.37
C ALA A 8 3.82 2.55 11.36
N LEU A 9 3.50 2.43 10.05
CA LEU A 9 4.50 2.46 8.97
C LEU A 9 5.29 3.77 8.97
N SER A 10 4.61 4.91 9.07
CA SER A 10 5.29 6.23 9.13
C SER A 10 6.18 6.37 10.36
N ARG A 11 5.77 5.80 11.49
CA ARG A 11 6.56 5.83 12.73
C ARG A 11 7.79 4.92 12.63
N ALA A 12 7.65 3.75 12.04
CA ALA A 12 8.76 2.83 11.80
C ALA A 12 9.81 3.48 10.88
N ALA A 13 9.39 4.02 9.73
CA ALA A 13 10.30 4.70 8.80
C ALA A 13 11.06 5.87 9.45
N ARG A 14 10.38 6.69 10.27
CA ARG A 14 11.05 7.79 11.00
C ARG A 14 12.06 7.32 12.04
N ARG A 15 11.97 6.09 12.52
CA ARG A 15 12.99 5.47 13.40
C ARG A 15 14.15 4.85 12.64
N GLY A 16 14.17 4.95 11.30
CA GLY A 16 15.22 4.39 10.46
C GLY A 16 14.95 2.98 9.94
N VAL A 17 13.77 2.41 10.18
CA VAL A 17 13.38 1.12 9.58
C VAL A 17 13.18 1.30 8.07
N ASP A 18 13.72 0.40 7.25
CA ASP A 18 13.47 0.39 5.80
C ASP A 18 12.05 -0.13 5.52
N VAL A 19 11.11 0.79 5.38
CA VAL A 19 9.71 0.48 5.12
C VAL A 19 9.43 0.63 3.63
N ARG A 20 9.10 -0.47 2.97
CA ARG A 20 8.80 -0.52 1.54
C ARG A 20 7.34 -0.97 1.32
N LEU A 21 6.63 -0.29 0.44
CA LEU A 21 5.28 -0.64 0.03
C LEU A 21 5.26 -0.97 -1.45
N LEU A 22 4.88 -2.20 -1.78
CA LEU A 22 4.61 -2.62 -3.15
C LEU A 22 3.11 -2.52 -3.42
N LEU A 23 2.72 -1.74 -4.40
CA LEU A 23 1.33 -1.45 -4.73
C LEU A 23 1.09 -1.68 -6.22
N CYS A 24 -0.16 -1.95 -6.61
CA CYS A 24 -0.52 -2.01 -8.03
C CYS A 24 -0.29 -0.66 -8.71
N GLY A 25 0.32 -0.67 -9.88
CA GLY A 25 0.54 0.48 -10.74
C GLY A 25 -0.68 0.84 -11.58
N MET A 26 -0.46 1.10 -12.88
CA MET A 26 -1.53 1.52 -13.81
C MET A 26 -2.50 0.39 -14.15
N THR A 27 -2.03 -0.84 -14.20
CA THR A 27 -2.84 -2.03 -14.51
C THR A 27 -3.59 -2.49 -13.25
N ILE A 28 -4.73 -1.87 -12.99
CA ILE A 28 -5.59 -2.17 -11.83
C ILE A 28 -7.04 -2.25 -12.25
N ASP A 29 -7.79 -3.19 -11.67
CA ASP A 29 -9.21 -3.42 -11.98
C ASP A 29 -10.10 -2.21 -11.66
N HIS A 30 -9.75 -1.46 -10.62
CA HIS A 30 -10.51 -0.31 -10.13
C HIS A 30 -9.65 0.95 -10.01
N PRO A 31 -9.44 1.72 -11.09
CA PRO A 31 -8.66 2.96 -11.07
C PRO A 31 -9.06 3.97 -9.96
N PRO A 32 -10.35 4.13 -9.62
CA PRO A 32 -10.77 4.99 -8.50
C PRO A 32 -10.13 4.62 -7.16
N VAL A 33 -9.98 3.32 -6.89
CA VAL A 33 -9.36 2.82 -5.64
C VAL A 33 -7.89 3.21 -5.56
N ARG A 34 -7.15 3.13 -6.69
CA ARG A 34 -5.78 3.59 -6.78
C ARG A 34 -5.67 5.08 -6.43
N TYR A 35 -6.45 5.95 -7.08
CA TYR A 35 -6.44 7.38 -6.79
C TYR A 35 -6.82 7.68 -5.32
N ALA A 36 -7.80 6.98 -4.78
CA ALA A 36 -8.16 7.12 -3.37
C ALA A 36 -7.03 6.69 -2.41
N GLY A 37 -6.24 5.69 -2.78
CA GLY A 37 -5.03 5.27 -2.06
C GLY A 37 -3.90 6.28 -2.16
N GLN A 38 -3.66 6.82 -3.33
CA GLN A 38 -2.60 7.77 -3.65
C GLN A 38 -2.67 9.08 -2.83
N ARG A 39 -3.82 9.45 -2.29
CA ARG A 39 -3.95 10.62 -1.39
C ARG A 39 -3.05 10.56 -0.15
N TYR A 40 -2.58 9.37 0.22
CA TYR A 40 -1.72 9.18 1.38
C TYR A 40 -0.22 9.21 1.07
N TYR A 41 0.17 9.18 -0.22
CA TYR A 41 1.57 9.07 -0.64
C TYR A 41 2.42 10.21 -0.11
N THR A 42 1.98 11.45 -0.24
CA THR A 42 2.73 12.61 0.28
C THR A 42 3.13 12.45 1.75
N ARG A 43 2.22 11.92 2.57
CA ARG A 43 2.49 11.75 4.00
C ARG A 43 3.45 10.60 4.28
N LEU A 44 3.31 9.50 3.55
CA LEU A 44 4.16 8.33 3.68
C LEU A 44 5.57 8.62 3.18
N LEU A 45 5.70 9.22 1.99
CA LEU A 45 6.99 9.64 1.41
C LEU A 45 7.73 10.62 2.32
N LYS A 46 7.04 11.63 2.89
CA LYS A 46 7.62 12.55 3.89
C LYS A 46 8.09 11.86 5.17
N ALA A 47 7.54 10.71 5.49
CA ALA A 47 7.96 9.92 6.64
C ALA A 47 9.15 8.99 6.34
N GLY A 48 9.59 8.90 5.08
CA GLY A 48 10.67 8.02 4.64
C GLY A 48 10.21 6.64 4.17
N VAL A 49 8.89 6.43 4.02
CA VAL A 49 8.37 5.17 3.44
C VAL A 49 8.65 5.16 1.93
N LYS A 50 9.27 4.11 1.43
CA LYS A 50 9.49 3.87 0.00
C LYS A 50 8.21 3.30 -0.62
N ILE A 51 7.72 3.89 -1.71
CA ILE A 51 6.49 3.45 -2.39
C ILE A 51 6.84 3.03 -3.80
N TYR A 52 6.60 1.75 -4.08
CA TYR A 52 6.80 1.10 -5.36
C TYR A 52 5.45 0.81 -6.00
N GLU A 53 5.24 1.22 -7.23
CA GLU A 53 4.08 0.84 -8.04
C GLU A 53 4.50 -0.16 -9.10
N TYR A 54 4.05 -1.42 -8.98
CA TYR A 54 4.34 -2.53 -9.88
C TYR A 54 3.74 -2.28 -11.27
N GLN A 55 4.56 -2.36 -12.33
CA GLN A 55 4.17 -1.94 -13.66
C GLN A 55 3.70 -3.07 -14.59
N PRO A 56 4.29 -4.29 -14.55
CA PRO A 56 4.10 -5.26 -15.63
C PRO A 56 2.66 -5.77 -15.78
N ARG A 57 1.95 -6.00 -14.67
CA ARG A 57 0.61 -6.59 -14.66
C ARG A 57 -0.14 -6.26 -13.37
N PHE A 58 -1.43 -6.58 -13.34
CA PHE A 58 -2.20 -6.56 -12.09
C PHE A 58 -1.64 -7.58 -11.10
N THR A 59 -1.38 -7.14 -9.89
CA THR A 59 -1.01 -8.01 -8.77
C THR A 59 -2.06 -7.96 -7.67
N HIS A 60 -2.42 -9.12 -7.12
CA HIS A 60 -3.42 -9.26 -6.06
C HIS A 60 -2.85 -9.93 -4.80
N LEU A 61 -1.55 -9.80 -4.59
CA LEU A 61 -0.85 -10.35 -3.44
C LEU A 61 -1.18 -9.57 -2.16
N LYS A 62 -1.32 -10.28 -1.05
CA LYS A 62 -1.44 -9.74 0.30
C LYS A 62 -0.37 -10.39 1.15
N THR A 63 0.83 -9.88 1.01
CA THR A 63 2.04 -10.38 1.66
C THR A 63 2.62 -9.30 2.54
N ALA A 64 3.07 -9.66 3.72
CA ALA A 64 3.88 -8.81 4.58
C ALA A 64 5.10 -9.60 5.05
N LEU A 65 6.25 -8.94 5.06
CA LEU A 65 7.51 -9.45 5.57
C LEU A 65 8.07 -8.46 6.59
N VAL A 66 8.42 -8.95 7.76
CA VAL A 66 9.07 -8.16 8.83
C VAL A 66 10.14 -9.04 9.47
N ASP A 67 11.39 -8.73 9.18
CA ASP A 67 12.54 -9.56 9.56
C ASP A 67 12.34 -11.03 9.08
N ASP A 68 12.19 -12.00 9.97
CA ASP A 68 11.91 -13.39 9.69
C ASP A 68 10.41 -13.78 9.77
N TRP A 69 9.53 -12.80 10.08
CA TRP A 69 8.09 -13.01 10.11
C TRP A 69 7.46 -12.73 8.73
N VAL A 70 6.68 -13.69 8.27
CA VAL A 70 5.94 -13.62 7.00
C VAL A 70 4.45 -13.78 7.24
N SER A 71 3.64 -13.00 6.54
CA SER A 71 2.19 -13.18 6.46
C SER A 71 1.76 -13.22 5.00
N LEU A 72 1.04 -14.28 4.63
CA LEU A 72 0.50 -14.54 3.28
C LEU A 72 -0.99 -14.83 3.40
N GLY A 73 -1.81 -14.26 2.52
CA GLY A 73 -3.23 -14.58 2.57
C GLY A 73 -4.13 -13.77 1.65
N SER A 74 -5.40 -13.75 1.97
CA SER A 74 -6.43 -13.07 1.22
C SER A 74 -6.75 -11.67 1.76
N CYS A 75 -6.35 -11.35 3.00
CA CYS A 75 -6.73 -10.13 3.71
C CYS A 75 -6.02 -8.88 3.17
N ASN A 76 -6.76 -8.01 2.48
CA ASN A 76 -6.27 -6.69 2.13
C ASN A 76 -6.12 -5.81 3.37
N PHE A 77 -5.09 -4.96 3.39
CA PHE A 77 -4.89 -3.96 4.45
C PHE A 77 -5.79 -2.73 4.26
N ASP A 78 -7.00 -2.92 3.72
CA ASP A 78 -8.00 -1.86 3.56
C ASP A 78 -9.15 -1.99 4.57
N HIS A 79 -9.97 -0.94 4.67
CA HIS A 79 -11.04 -0.89 5.65
C HIS A 79 -12.21 -1.83 5.32
N TRP A 80 -12.49 -2.05 4.02
CA TRP A 80 -13.60 -2.88 3.60
C TRP A 80 -13.36 -4.34 3.95
N THR A 81 -12.21 -4.84 3.54
CA THR A 81 -11.80 -6.22 3.77
C THR A 81 -11.77 -6.56 5.26
N LEU A 82 -11.21 -5.66 6.08
CA LEU A 82 -11.08 -5.90 7.54
C LEU A 82 -12.41 -5.89 8.31
N HIS A 83 -13.52 -5.43 7.72
CA HIS A 83 -14.79 -5.30 8.42
C HIS A 83 -15.92 -6.19 7.85
N TRP A 84 -15.83 -6.54 6.56
CA TRP A 84 -16.95 -7.16 5.86
C TRP A 84 -16.64 -8.50 5.21
N ASN A 85 -15.37 -8.84 5.03
CA ASN A 85 -14.99 -10.09 4.41
C ASN A 85 -14.49 -11.09 5.44
N LEU A 86 -14.79 -12.37 5.21
CA LEU A 86 -14.09 -13.47 5.86
C LEU A 86 -12.78 -13.67 5.11
N GLU A 87 -11.68 -13.46 5.79
CA GLU A 87 -10.34 -13.52 5.22
C GLU A 87 -9.47 -14.47 6.03
N ALA A 88 -8.51 -15.10 5.37
CA ALA A 88 -7.56 -16.01 6.01
C ALA A 88 -6.13 -15.61 5.64
N ASN A 89 -5.29 -15.47 6.66
CA ASN A 89 -3.85 -15.30 6.50
C ASN A 89 -3.12 -16.40 7.24
N GLN A 90 -2.13 -16.97 6.58
CA GLN A 90 -1.13 -17.81 7.21
C GLN A 90 0.04 -16.93 7.66
N GLN A 91 0.54 -17.17 8.86
CA GLN A 91 1.70 -16.48 9.41
C GLN A 91 2.75 -17.51 9.83
N ALA A 92 4.02 -17.19 9.58
CA ALA A 92 5.15 -18.00 9.98
C ALA A 92 6.30 -17.11 10.44
N VAL A 93 7.12 -17.63 11.33
CA VAL A 93 8.44 -17.10 11.68
C VAL A 93 9.44 -18.14 11.21
N ASP A 94 10.06 -17.89 10.07
CA ASP A 94 10.93 -18.84 9.39
C ASP A 94 11.89 -18.08 8.47
N SER A 95 13.18 -18.24 8.69
CA SER A 95 14.20 -17.50 7.97
C SER A 95 14.35 -17.92 6.50
N GLU A 96 14.11 -19.19 6.15
CA GLU A 96 14.19 -19.67 4.77
C GLU A 96 13.00 -19.14 3.96
N LEU A 97 11.78 -19.24 4.52
CA LEU A 97 10.59 -18.63 3.91
C LEU A 97 10.73 -17.12 3.79
N ALA A 98 11.24 -16.44 4.81
CA ALA A 98 11.47 -15.00 4.79
C ALA A 98 12.46 -14.59 3.70
N ALA A 99 13.55 -15.33 3.51
CA ALA A 99 14.50 -15.09 2.43
C ALA A 99 13.85 -15.26 1.05
N ALA A 100 13.09 -16.34 0.83
CA ALA A 100 12.39 -16.56 -0.43
C ALA A 100 11.36 -15.46 -0.75
N VAL A 101 10.65 -14.97 0.27
CA VAL A 101 9.70 -13.84 0.12
C VAL A 101 10.44 -12.53 -0.13
N ALA A 102 11.59 -12.30 0.51
CA ALA A 102 12.43 -11.13 0.27
C ALA A 102 12.93 -11.11 -1.18
N ASP A 103 13.45 -12.21 -1.70
CA ASP A 103 13.89 -12.35 -3.09
C ASP A 103 12.75 -12.07 -4.08
N SER A 104 11.52 -12.56 -3.77
CA SER A 104 10.34 -12.25 -4.59
C SER A 104 10.02 -10.75 -4.57
N PHE A 105 10.11 -10.08 -3.41
CA PHE A 105 9.91 -8.64 -3.33
C PHE A 105 10.97 -7.86 -4.09
N GLU A 106 12.25 -8.24 -4.01
CA GLU A 106 13.32 -7.54 -4.74
C GLU A 106 13.09 -7.63 -6.26
N ASN A 107 12.73 -8.80 -6.78
CA ASN A 107 12.36 -8.99 -8.20
C ASN A 107 11.16 -8.10 -8.61
N ASP A 108 10.17 -7.95 -7.74
CA ASP A 108 9.01 -7.09 -8.02
C ASP A 108 9.38 -5.60 -7.91
N PHE A 109 10.27 -5.20 -6.99
CA PHE A 109 10.77 -3.83 -6.88
C PHE A 109 11.55 -3.40 -8.11
N GLU A 110 12.38 -4.27 -8.70
CA GLU A 110 13.10 -4.00 -9.95
C GLU A 110 12.16 -3.68 -11.11
N GLN A 111 10.96 -4.26 -11.12
CA GLN A 111 9.92 -4.06 -12.14
C GLN A 111 8.93 -2.94 -11.78
N SER A 112 9.18 -2.22 -10.69
CA SER A 112 8.28 -1.22 -10.15
C SER A 112 8.80 0.20 -10.37
N HIS A 113 7.87 1.14 -10.46
CA HIS A 113 8.19 2.55 -10.38
C HIS A 113 8.33 2.98 -8.92
N LEU A 114 9.52 3.42 -8.52
CA LEU A 114 9.78 4.00 -7.19
C LEU A 114 9.42 5.49 -7.19
N TRP A 115 8.39 5.85 -6.44
CA TRP A 115 7.99 7.25 -6.29
C TRP A 115 8.94 8.02 -5.36
N THR A 116 9.50 9.12 -5.85
CA THR A 116 10.17 10.12 -5.01
C THR A 116 9.19 11.20 -4.55
N LEU A 117 9.52 11.89 -3.45
CA LEU A 117 8.69 13.00 -2.96
C LEU A 117 8.63 14.17 -3.96
N ASP A 118 9.71 14.43 -4.67
CA ASP A 118 9.79 15.57 -5.58
C ASP A 118 9.01 15.28 -6.86
N GLU A 119 9.20 14.13 -7.48
CA GLU A 119 8.38 13.65 -8.59
C GLU A 119 6.89 13.64 -8.23
N TRP A 120 6.53 13.21 -7.01
CA TRP A 120 5.16 13.23 -6.53
C TRP A 120 4.58 14.66 -6.43
N LYS A 121 5.39 15.65 -6.07
CA LYS A 121 4.99 17.07 -6.04
C LYS A 121 4.82 17.67 -7.44
N GLU A 122 5.50 17.15 -8.46
CA GLU A 122 5.45 17.63 -9.84
C GLU A 122 4.29 17.06 -10.66
N LEU A 123 3.49 16.16 -10.07
CA LEU A 123 2.34 15.57 -10.76
C LEU A 123 1.43 16.63 -11.40
N PRO A 124 0.92 16.36 -12.63
CA PRO A 124 0.00 17.23 -13.34
C PRO A 124 -1.24 17.60 -12.50
N ARG A 125 -1.75 18.81 -12.70
CA ARG A 125 -2.97 19.29 -12.00
C ARG A 125 -4.16 18.35 -12.19
N SER A 126 -4.32 17.77 -13.39
CA SER A 126 -5.36 16.80 -13.71
C SER A 126 -5.27 15.53 -12.85
N HIS A 127 -4.06 15.00 -12.63
CA HIS A 127 -3.83 13.84 -11.77
C HIS A 127 -4.16 14.16 -10.30
N ARG A 128 -3.69 15.32 -9.81
CA ARG A 128 -4.01 15.80 -8.45
C ARG A 128 -5.50 15.99 -8.23
N PHE A 129 -6.23 16.48 -9.27
CA PHE A 129 -7.69 16.57 -9.22
C PHE A 129 -8.33 15.19 -9.05
N LYS A 130 -7.92 14.19 -9.85
CA LYS A 130 -8.41 12.81 -9.72
C LYS A 130 -8.19 12.24 -8.32
N ILE A 131 -6.99 12.43 -7.74
CA ILE A 131 -6.68 12.00 -6.36
C ILE A 131 -7.63 12.66 -5.35
N ARG A 132 -7.86 13.97 -5.46
CA ARG A 132 -8.76 14.70 -4.55
C ARG A 132 -10.20 14.23 -4.71
N PHE A 133 -10.68 14.16 -5.94
CA PHE A 133 -12.05 13.75 -6.26
C PHE A 133 -12.38 12.34 -5.74
N TRP A 134 -11.59 11.35 -6.14
CA TRP A 134 -11.80 9.97 -5.70
C TRP A 134 -11.52 9.77 -4.21
N GLY A 135 -10.59 10.55 -3.65
CA GLY A 135 -10.37 10.58 -2.23
C GLY A 135 -11.54 11.13 -1.42
N GLN A 136 -12.31 12.11 -1.96
CA GLN A 136 -13.53 12.61 -1.34
C GLN A 136 -14.67 11.61 -1.44
N ILE A 137 -14.89 11.03 -2.63
CA ILE A 137 -15.90 10.00 -2.85
C ILE A 137 -15.68 8.84 -1.88
N ASN A 138 -14.45 8.32 -1.80
CA ASN A 138 -14.13 7.23 -0.87
C ASN A 138 -14.42 7.62 0.59
N ARG A 139 -14.14 8.86 1.01
CA ARG A 139 -14.47 9.33 2.37
C ARG A 139 -15.97 9.38 2.63
N TRP A 140 -16.73 9.84 1.64
CA TRP A 140 -18.19 9.90 1.73
C TRP A 140 -18.80 8.50 1.82
N VAL A 141 -18.36 7.59 0.94
CA VAL A 141 -18.79 6.18 0.97
C VAL A 141 -18.48 5.55 2.34
N MET A 142 -17.25 5.70 2.85
CA MET A 142 -16.86 5.18 4.18
C MET A 142 -17.75 5.76 5.29
N TRP A 143 -18.15 7.03 5.20
CA TRP A 143 -19.03 7.67 6.18
C TRP A 143 -20.45 7.11 6.11
N VAL A 144 -21.01 6.94 4.91
CA VAL A 144 -22.36 6.38 4.69
C VAL A 144 -22.47 4.96 5.26
N PHE A 145 -21.44 4.14 5.08
CA PHE A 145 -21.43 2.75 5.57
C PHE A 145 -20.91 2.61 7.02
N GLY A 146 -20.72 3.71 7.74
CA GLY A 146 -20.31 3.68 9.15
C GLY A 146 -18.92 3.06 9.41
N ILE A 147 -18.05 3.00 8.42
CA ILE A 147 -16.73 2.38 8.53
C ILE A 147 -15.78 3.31 9.31
N PRO A 148 -15.16 2.88 10.42
CA PRO A 148 -14.24 3.69 11.22
C PRO A 148 -13.05 4.18 10.39
N ARG A 149 -12.59 5.41 10.64
CA ARG A 149 -11.48 6.07 9.92
C ARG A 149 -10.12 5.70 10.48
#